data_7d57354fe321937550a27215aa891771
#
_entry.id   7d57354fe321937550a27215aa891771
#
_cell.length_a   1.000
_cell.length_b   1.000
_cell.length_c   1.000
_cell.angle_alpha   90.00
_cell.angle_beta   90.00
_cell.angle_gamma   90.00
#
_symmetry.space_group_name_H-M   'P 1'
#
loop_
_entity.id
_entity.type
_entity.pdbx_description
1 polymer ?
#
loop_
_entity_poly.entity_id
_entity_poly.type
_entity_poly.pdbx_seq_one_letter_code
_entity_poly.pdbx_strand_id
1 'polypeptide(L)'
;MKSTPFTSTVSSVIAPQYPTAYERGMQRIALPYLNRTVFISVDDIICLQGEGNYTYLCTRDRKKYLVSKTLKEFERTLDESIFLRIHKSYMVNLAYVQQGPFNKERQIRLADGRDVAISRRRMKEITLQLAQYRQNLVN
;
A
#
# COMPACT_ATOMS: atom_id res chain seq x y z
N MET A 1 17.25 4.78 11.07
CA MET A 1 17.25 4.37 11.42
C MET A 1 17.21 4.03 11.57
N LYS A 2 17.23 4.24 11.02
CA LYS A 2 17.23 3.80 11.18
C LYS A 2 17.15 3.50 10.99
N SER A 3 17.16 3.69 10.66
CA SER A 3 17.12 3.25 10.51
C SER A 3 17.07 2.98 10.22
N THR A 4 16.98 2.95 9.75
CA THR A 4 16.97 2.52 9.44
C THR A 4 16.99 2.19 9.16
N PRO A 5 16.80 2.18 9.02
CA PRO A 5 16.81 1.78 8.61
C PRO A 5 16.82 1.65 8.20
N PHE A 6 16.88 1.66 7.93
CA PHE A 6 16.83 1.42 7.60
C PHE A 6 17.25 1.04 7.36
N THR A 7 17.38 0.76 7.36
CA THR A 7 17.77 0.31 7.11
C THR A 7 18.09 -0.10 6.73
N SER A 8 18.31 -0.25 6.44
CA SER A 8 18.69 -0.76 6.07
C SER A 8 18.70 -0.90 5.31
N THR A 9 18.98 -1.21 5.01
CA THR A 9 18.96 -1.31 4.23
C THR A 9 18.90 -0.99 3.23
N VAL A 10 19.22 -0.66 2.94
CA VAL A 10 19.02 -0.11 2.01
C VAL A 10 19.98 -0.11 1.17
N SER A 11 20.64 -0.23 1.32
CA SER A 11 21.52 -0.25 0.66
C SER A 11 21.55 -0.69 -0.47
N SER A 12 21.39 -1.21 -0.69
CA SER A 12 21.44 -1.75 -1.65
C SER A 12 21.05 -1.32 -2.68
N VAL A 13 21.02 -0.84 -2.81
CA VAL A 13 20.58 -0.45 -3.59
C VAL A 13 20.65 -0.34 -4.72
N ILE A 14 20.74 -0.48 -5.12
CA ILE A 14 20.91 -0.45 -6.08
C ILE A 14 20.24 -0.49 -7.01
N ALA A 15 19.97 -0.75 -7.25
CA ALA A 15 19.50 -0.93 -8.17
C ALA A 15 18.51 -0.60 -8.65
N PRO A 16 18.35 -0.01 -9.04
CA PRO A 16 17.33 0.50 -9.46
C PRO A 16 16.70 -0.02 -10.45
N GLN A 17 17.09 -0.74 -11.03
CA GLN A 17 16.38 -1.27 -11.83
C GLN A 17 15.55 -2.00 -11.28
N TYR A 18 14.47 -2.04 -11.57
CA TYR A 18 13.49 -2.63 -10.96
C TYR A 18 13.11 -3.83 -11.50
N PRO A 19 12.63 -4.73 -10.72
CA PRO A 19 12.19 -5.99 -11.12
C PRO A 19 11.16 -5.92 -12.10
N THR A 20 11.10 -6.87 -12.92
CA THR A 20 10.04 -7.02 -13.84
C THR A 20 8.89 -7.69 -13.14
N ALA A 21 7.79 -7.81 -13.83
CA ALA A 21 6.57 -8.30 -13.22
C ALA A 21 6.68 -9.68 -12.61
N TYR A 22 7.54 -10.53 -13.13
CA TYR A 22 7.56 -11.84 -12.57
C TYR A 22 8.25 -11.88 -11.21
N GLU A 23 8.92 -10.80 -10.82
CA GLU A 23 9.52 -10.75 -9.50
C GLU A 23 8.70 -9.87 -8.59
N ARG A 24 7.39 -10.05 -8.66
CA ARG A 24 6.50 -9.20 -7.93
C ARG A 24 6.81 -9.09 -6.46
N GLY A 25 7.16 -10.14 -5.79
CA GLY A 25 7.49 -10.10 -4.38
C GLY A 25 8.78 -9.37 -4.08
N MET A 26 9.59 -9.10 -5.10
CA MET A 26 10.83 -8.39 -4.95
C MET A 26 10.74 -6.94 -5.39
N GLN A 27 9.57 -6.53 -5.88
CA GLN A 27 9.42 -5.20 -6.39
C GLN A 27 9.60 -4.15 -5.30
N ARG A 28 10.35 -3.13 -5.61
CA ARG A 28 10.56 -2.03 -4.68
C ARG A 28 10.24 -0.73 -5.37
N ILE A 29 9.88 0.26 -4.58
CA ILE A 29 9.72 1.60 -5.09
C ILE A 29 10.73 2.50 -4.40
N ALA A 30 11.23 3.47 -5.16
CA ALA A 30 12.18 4.43 -4.66
C ALA A 30 11.40 5.69 -4.32
N LEU A 31 11.51 6.14 -3.09
CA LEU A 31 10.75 7.28 -2.63
C LEU A 31 11.68 8.35 -2.07
N PRO A 32 11.43 9.59 -2.43
CA PRO A 32 12.16 10.67 -1.77
C PRO A 32 11.66 10.77 -0.34
N TYR A 33 12.57 10.73 0.60
CA TYR A 33 12.20 10.80 2.00
C TYR A 33 13.27 11.58 2.73
N LEU A 34 12.92 12.74 3.25
CA LEU A 34 13.86 13.67 3.84
C LEU A 34 14.88 14.05 2.76
N ASN A 35 16.14 13.90 2.98
CA ASN A 35 17.15 14.30 2.01
C ASN A 35 17.78 13.13 1.29
N ARG A 36 17.04 12.03 1.18
CA ARG A 36 17.62 10.85 0.55
C ARG A 36 16.52 10.03 -0.11
N THR A 37 16.95 8.99 -0.79
CA THR A 37 16.00 8.05 -1.41
C THR A 37 15.92 6.81 -0.53
N VAL A 38 14.68 6.40 -0.25
CA VAL A 38 14.43 5.19 0.51
C VAL A 38 13.78 4.19 -0.42
N PHE A 39 14.23 2.95 -0.35
CA PHE A 39 13.63 1.88 -1.15
C PHE A 39 12.73 1.03 -0.25
N ILE A 40 11.50 0.86 -0.67
CA ILE A 40 10.52 0.12 0.10
C ILE A 40 9.98 -1.01 -0.75
N SER A 41 9.97 -2.21 -0.18
CA SER A 41 9.35 -3.33 -0.85
C SER A 41 7.85 -3.09 -0.94
N VAL A 42 7.30 -3.23 -2.12
CA VAL A 42 5.87 -3.00 -2.34
C VAL A 42 5.04 -3.96 -1.47
N ASP A 43 5.53 -5.18 -1.28
CA ASP A 43 4.80 -6.15 -0.46
C ASP A 43 4.73 -5.76 1.01
N ASP A 44 5.57 -4.83 1.45
CA ASP A 44 5.56 -4.41 2.85
C ASP A 44 4.60 -3.25 3.11
N ILE A 45 4.02 -2.68 2.07
CA ILE A 45 3.11 -1.56 2.23
C ILE A 45 1.73 -2.08 2.59
N ILE A 46 1.24 -1.71 3.77
CA ILE A 46 -0.08 -2.11 4.23
C ILE A 46 -1.15 -1.18 3.68
N CYS A 47 -0.92 0.11 3.77
CA CYS A 47 -1.87 1.09 3.25
C CYS A 47 -1.18 2.41 2.98
N LEU A 48 -1.89 3.24 2.22
CA LEU A 48 -1.42 4.57 1.89
C LEU A 48 -2.51 5.55 2.28
N GLN A 49 -2.12 6.62 2.91
CA GLN A 49 -3.07 7.64 3.35
C GLN A 49 -2.70 8.98 2.73
N GLY A 50 -3.63 9.57 2.00
CA GLY A 50 -3.39 10.85 1.36
C GLY A 50 -3.54 12.00 2.34
N GLU A 51 -2.67 13.00 2.17
CA GLU A 51 -2.71 14.18 3.01
C GLU A 51 -2.30 15.34 2.11
N GLY A 52 -3.26 15.97 1.48
CA GLY A 52 -2.96 17.04 0.52
C GLY A 52 -2.13 16.51 -0.64
N ASN A 53 -1.00 17.13 -0.87
CA ASN A 53 -0.09 16.72 -1.95
C ASN A 53 0.90 15.64 -1.51
N TYR A 54 0.69 15.09 -0.31
CA TYR A 54 1.59 14.11 0.25
C TYR A 54 0.85 12.82 0.51
N THR A 55 1.60 11.76 0.72
CA THR A 55 1.03 10.47 1.07
C THR A 55 1.86 9.84 2.17
N TYR A 56 1.17 9.31 3.16
CA TYR A 56 1.82 8.47 4.16
C TYR A 56 1.78 7.04 3.69
N LEU A 57 2.95 6.39 3.68
CA LEU A 57 3.04 4.97 3.40
C LEU A 57 3.22 4.26 4.72
N CYS A 58 2.31 3.36 5.03
CA CYS A 58 2.36 2.61 6.28
C CYS A 58 2.84 1.20 5.97
N THR A 59 3.95 0.81 6.54
CA THR A 59 4.56 -0.48 6.24
C THR A 59 4.37 -1.46 7.39
N ARG A 60 4.59 -2.72 7.12
CA ARG A 60 4.30 -3.77 8.09
C ARG A 60 5.24 -3.77 9.28
N ASP A 61 6.39 -3.11 9.18
CA ASP A 61 7.30 -2.97 10.29
C ASP A 61 6.93 -1.74 11.15
N ARG A 62 5.71 -1.24 10.97
CA ARG A 62 5.15 -0.14 11.75
C ARG A 62 5.83 1.18 11.50
N LYS A 63 6.40 1.35 10.32
CA LYS A 63 6.96 2.62 9.93
C LYS A 63 5.97 3.38 9.06
N LYS A 64 6.14 4.68 9.02
CA LYS A 64 5.25 5.54 8.30
C LYS A 64 6.11 6.57 7.59
N TYR A 65 6.03 6.58 6.28
CA TYR A 65 6.85 7.48 5.46
C TYR A 65 5.96 8.52 4.81
N LEU A 66 6.30 9.78 4.98
CA LEU A 66 5.57 10.87 4.32
C LEU A 66 6.34 11.22 3.06
N VAL A 67 5.71 11.04 1.91
CA VAL A 67 6.37 11.29 0.65
C VAL A 67 5.61 12.32 -0.18
N SER A 68 6.32 13.02 -1.05
CA SER A 68 5.77 14.11 -1.84
C SER A 68 5.13 13.60 -3.12
N LYS A 69 4.23 12.66 -2.98
CA LYS A 69 3.46 12.13 -4.10
C LYS A 69 2.03 11.99 -3.65
N THR A 70 1.11 12.19 -4.58
CA THR A 70 -0.32 12.07 -4.26
C THR A 70 -0.76 10.62 -4.37
N LEU A 71 -1.93 10.33 -3.77
CA LEU A 71 -2.51 8.99 -3.93
C LEU A 71 -2.77 8.69 -5.40
N LYS A 72 -3.15 9.69 -6.16
CA LYS A 72 -3.41 9.47 -7.58
C LYS A 72 -2.18 9.02 -8.33
N GLU A 73 -1.03 9.54 -7.95
CA GLU A 73 0.22 9.08 -8.55
C GLU A 73 0.51 7.63 -8.21
N PHE A 74 0.22 7.24 -6.98
CA PHE A 74 0.41 5.85 -6.58
C PHE A 74 -0.58 4.92 -7.27
N GLU A 75 -1.80 5.39 -7.52
CA GLU A 75 -2.77 4.59 -8.26
C GLU A 75 -2.25 4.21 -9.64
N ARG A 76 -1.46 5.08 -10.24
CA ARG A 76 -0.95 4.82 -11.58
C ARG A 76 0.21 3.85 -11.60
N THR A 77 0.93 3.74 -10.50
CA THR A 77 2.17 2.96 -10.47
C THR A 77 2.06 1.64 -9.75
N LEU A 78 1.12 1.52 -8.81
CA LEU A 78 0.96 0.27 -8.06
C LEU A 78 0.02 -0.67 -8.81
N ASP A 79 0.23 -1.96 -8.59
CA ASP A 79 -0.56 -3.00 -9.23
C ASP A 79 -2.02 -2.90 -8.78
N GLU A 80 -2.92 -2.61 -9.68
CA GLU A 80 -4.32 -2.38 -9.34
C GLU A 80 -5.05 -3.67 -8.92
N SER A 81 -4.46 -4.82 -9.16
CA SER A 81 -5.07 -6.07 -8.68
C SER A 81 -4.73 -6.34 -7.24
N ILE A 82 -3.80 -5.58 -6.67
CA ILE A 82 -3.36 -5.77 -5.30
C ILE A 82 -3.66 -4.54 -4.45
N PHE A 83 -3.48 -3.35 -5.01
CA PHE A 83 -3.71 -2.11 -4.28
C PHE A 83 -5.00 -1.47 -4.78
N LEU A 84 -5.85 -1.10 -3.86
CA LEU A 84 -7.16 -0.60 -4.22
C LEU A 84 -7.45 0.72 -3.51
N ARG A 85 -7.92 1.70 -4.30
CA ARG A 85 -8.34 2.99 -3.74
C ARG A 85 -9.73 2.80 -3.15
N ILE A 86 -9.85 2.89 -1.83
CA ILE A 86 -11.13 2.61 -1.16
C ILE A 86 -11.82 3.88 -0.67
N HIS A 87 -11.12 4.97 -0.69
CA HIS A 87 -11.63 6.23 -0.18
C HIS A 87 -10.81 7.33 -0.83
N LYS A 88 -11.31 8.55 -0.83
CA LYS A 88 -10.53 9.63 -1.42
C LYS A 88 -9.18 9.80 -0.73
N SER A 89 -9.08 9.36 0.51
CA SER A 89 -7.85 9.51 1.29
C SER A 89 -7.12 8.21 1.58
N TYR A 90 -7.60 7.07 1.09
CA TYR A 90 -6.97 5.80 1.42
C TYR A 90 -6.87 4.82 0.27
N MET A 91 -5.71 4.20 0.17
CA MET A 91 -5.51 3.00 -0.64
C MET A 91 -5.03 1.90 0.29
N VAL A 92 -5.39 0.67 0.00
CA VAL A 92 -4.97 -0.45 0.83
C VAL A 92 -4.39 -1.56 -0.03
N ASN A 93 -3.52 -2.32 0.59
CA ASN A 93 -2.97 -3.53 -0.01
C ASN A 93 -3.93 -4.66 0.37
N LEU A 94 -4.54 -5.29 -0.63
CA LEU A 94 -5.54 -6.31 -0.37
C LEU A 94 -5.00 -7.51 0.40
N ALA A 95 -3.70 -7.76 0.30
CA ALA A 95 -3.08 -8.86 1.04
C ALA A 95 -3.17 -8.66 2.56
N TYR A 96 -3.36 -7.43 3.00
CA TYR A 96 -3.42 -7.13 4.43
C TYR A 96 -4.85 -6.86 4.93
N VAL A 97 -5.85 -7.03 4.08
CA VAL A 97 -7.22 -6.89 4.52
C VAL A 97 -7.61 -8.14 5.28
N GLN A 98 -7.87 -7.98 6.57
CA GLN A 98 -8.15 -9.10 7.43
C GLN A 98 -9.64 -9.38 7.53
N GLN A 99 -10.45 -8.35 7.64
CA GLN A 99 -11.88 -8.50 7.77
C GLN A 99 -12.59 -7.40 7.01
N GLY A 100 -13.80 -7.72 6.54
CA GLY A 100 -14.65 -6.78 5.87
C GLY A 100 -14.80 -7.09 4.40
N PRO A 101 -15.50 -6.22 3.67
CA PRO A 101 -16.04 -4.96 4.17
C PRO A 101 -17.26 -5.18 5.05
N PHE A 102 -17.40 -4.28 6.00
CA PHE A 102 -18.56 -4.29 6.88
C PHE A 102 -19.55 -3.28 6.32
N ASN A 103 -20.69 -3.76 5.82
CA ASN A 103 -21.62 -2.89 5.13
C ASN A 103 -22.13 -1.75 5.99
N LYS A 104 -22.40 -2.04 7.24
CA LYS A 104 -22.98 -1.04 8.11
C LYS A 104 -22.02 0.10 8.41
N GLU A 105 -20.81 -0.24 8.75
CA GLU A 105 -19.81 0.76 9.09
C GLU A 105 -19.02 1.26 7.88
N ARG A 106 -19.12 0.55 6.78
CA ARG A 106 -18.34 0.84 5.59
C ARG A 106 -16.85 0.94 5.91
N GLN A 107 -16.36 -0.13 6.52
CA GLN A 107 -14.95 -0.21 6.91
C GLN A 107 -14.38 -1.56 6.59
N ILE A 108 -13.05 -1.60 6.48
CA ILE A 108 -12.33 -2.86 6.46
C ILE A 108 -11.30 -2.81 7.56
N ARG A 109 -10.93 -3.98 8.06
CA ARG A 109 -9.89 -4.09 9.07
C ARG A 109 -8.64 -4.66 8.45
N LEU A 110 -7.54 -3.98 8.67
CA LEU A 110 -6.24 -4.41 8.18
C LEU A 110 -5.54 -5.29 9.20
N ALA A 111 -4.52 -5.99 8.74
CA ALA A 111 -3.81 -6.96 9.58
C ALA A 111 -3.16 -6.32 10.81
N ASP A 112 -2.87 -5.03 10.76
CA ASP A 112 -2.28 -4.34 11.89
C ASP A 112 -3.32 -3.82 12.89
N GLY A 113 -4.58 -4.20 12.69
CA GLY A 113 -5.67 -3.80 13.59
C GLY A 113 -6.35 -2.51 13.24
N ARG A 114 -5.87 -1.82 12.22
CA ARG A 114 -6.41 -0.54 11.81
C ARG A 114 -7.71 -0.73 11.05
N ASP A 115 -8.71 0.10 11.32
CA ASP A 115 -9.95 0.11 10.58
C ASP A 115 -9.91 1.28 9.60
N VAL A 116 -10.20 1.01 8.34
CA VAL A 116 -10.11 2.03 7.31
C VAL A 116 -11.45 2.20 6.63
N ALA A 117 -11.88 3.45 6.50
CA ALA A 117 -13.17 3.77 5.93
C ALA A 117 -13.21 3.55 4.42
N ILE A 118 -14.36 3.12 3.94
CA ILE A 118 -14.60 2.94 2.52
C ILE A 118 -15.62 3.99 2.09
N SER A 119 -15.40 4.65 0.98
CA SER A 119 -16.37 5.61 0.51
C SER A 119 -17.64 4.87 0.08
N ARG A 120 -18.78 5.50 0.35
CA ARG A 120 -20.06 4.86 0.08
C ARG A 120 -20.18 4.35 -1.35
N ARG A 121 -19.82 5.17 -2.31
CA ARG A 121 -20.01 4.81 -3.69
C ARG A 121 -19.05 3.74 -4.20
N ARG A 122 -18.01 3.45 -3.41
CA ARG A 122 -17.04 2.43 -3.80
C ARG A 122 -17.30 1.08 -3.15
N MET A 123 -18.27 1.01 -2.26
CA MET A 123 -18.52 -0.23 -1.52
C MET A 123 -18.74 -1.44 -2.43
N LYS A 124 -19.56 -1.26 -3.46
CA LYS A 124 -19.89 -2.39 -4.32
C LYS A 124 -18.66 -2.87 -5.09
N GLU A 125 -17.92 -1.95 -5.63
CA GLU A 125 -16.72 -2.28 -6.39
C GLU A 125 -15.69 -2.97 -5.50
N ILE A 126 -15.51 -2.46 -4.30
CA ILE A 126 -14.51 -3.00 -3.37
C ILE A 126 -14.89 -4.39 -2.91
N THR A 127 -16.18 -4.60 -2.64
CA THR A 127 -16.64 -5.92 -2.24
C THR A 127 -16.35 -6.94 -3.34
N LEU A 128 -16.61 -6.58 -4.58
CA LEU A 128 -16.34 -7.48 -5.69
C LEU A 128 -14.85 -7.73 -5.88
N GLN A 129 -14.05 -6.69 -5.81
CA GLN A 129 -12.63 -6.85 -6.03
C GLN A 129 -11.95 -7.64 -4.92
N LEU A 130 -12.39 -7.43 -3.69
CA LEU A 130 -11.84 -8.19 -2.59
C LEU A 130 -12.22 -9.66 -2.68
N ALA A 131 -13.46 -9.94 -3.07
CA ALA A 131 -13.88 -11.32 -3.26
C ALA A 131 -13.07 -11.99 -4.35
N GLN A 132 -12.82 -11.27 -5.43
CA GLN A 132 -12.04 -11.80 -6.53
C GLN A 132 -10.58 -12.05 -6.10
N TYR A 133 -10.02 -11.14 -5.35
CA TYR A 133 -8.66 -11.30 -4.85
C TYR A 133 -8.56 -12.55 -3.98
N ARG A 134 -9.50 -12.74 -3.09
CA ARG A 134 -9.51 -13.91 -2.19
C ARG A 134 -9.69 -15.21 -2.97
N GLN A 135 -10.49 -15.17 -4.00
CA GLN A 135 -10.71 -16.35 -4.83
C GLN A 135 -9.43 -16.70 -5.59
N ASN A 136 -8.71 -15.71 -6.07
CA ASN A 136 -7.47 -15.97 -6.80
C ASN A 136 -6.40 -16.56 -5.91
N LEU A 137 -6.42 -16.27 -4.62
CA LEU A 137 -5.47 -16.86 -3.70
C LEU A 137 -5.69 -18.36 -3.51
N VAL A 138 -6.93 -18.79 -3.63
CA VAL A 138 -7.27 -20.19 -3.44
C VAL A 138 -6.91 -21.01 -4.67
N ASN A 139 -6.95 -20.40 -5.82
CA ASN A 139 -6.60 -21.07 -7.06
C ASN A 139 -5.09 -20.97 -7.30
#